data_7dc5b58c10f6bb066cd9b56f5ac3324f
#
_entry.id   7dc5b58c10f6bb066cd9b56f5ac3324f
#
_cell.length_a   1.000
_cell.length_b   1.000
_cell.length_c   1.000
_cell.angle_alpha   90.00
_cell.angle_beta   90.00
_cell.angle_gamma   90.00
#
_symmetry.space_group_name_H-M   'P 1'
#
loop_
_entity.id
_entity.type
_entity.pdbx_description
1 polymer ?
#
loop_
_entity_poly.entity_id
_entity_poly.type
_entity_poly.pdbx_seq_one_letter_code
_entity_poly.pdbx_strand_id
1 'polypeptide(L)'
;MLSLLFTNLITCLATSTTGEYIYNETEARILSSLSAGAYSATPTACINRILPGDWLLHLRIEIACDEGSNRCAAYIARSDKQKRFIIVFRGTKTKKQLLYEVKKSLGKKGEFYGAGRANLYFSNALSKLWPEIEPVLYDRTFKDYSLTLTGHSLGGALASLAALKIALNGFRSSDDLKVVTFGQPRVGDFDLARSYDELVPNSFRVVHGNDIVPHLPPCDKNSSFVVGGRKACSIDPKNVAFHHATEVWYPDGMEPGDKYILCKGPPVGEDMNCSNKLPFEWSKKFQYIRDHIYYFGYKAR
;
A
#
# COMPACT_ATOMS: atom_id res chain seq x y z
N MET A 1 35.64 15.09 -54.79
CA MET A 1 35.34 13.80 -54.20
C MET A 1 35.19 14.02 -52.68
N LEU A 2 33.97 14.20 -52.20
CA LEU A 2 33.66 14.39 -50.78
C LEU A 2 33.15 13.05 -50.24
N SER A 3 33.92 12.43 -49.36
CA SER A 3 33.52 11.18 -48.68
C SER A 3 32.67 11.52 -47.47
N LEU A 4 31.38 11.15 -47.50
CA LEU A 4 30.46 11.22 -46.37
C LEU A 4 30.65 9.99 -45.51
N LEU A 5 31.23 10.18 -44.33
CA LEU A 5 31.25 9.19 -43.25
C LEU A 5 29.89 9.17 -42.51
N PHE A 6 29.09 8.13 -42.78
CA PHE A 6 27.91 7.81 -41.95
C PHE A 6 28.36 7.14 -40.66
N THR A 7 28.29 7.86 -39.57
CA THR A 7 28.39 7.29 -38.22
C THR A 7 27.04 6.66 -37.82
N ASN A 8 27.00 5.34 -37.86
CA ASN A 8 25.87 4.57 -37.31
C ASN A 8 25.86 4.71 -35.78
N LEU A 9 24.95 5.52 -35.25
CA LEU A 9 24.60 5.51 -33.81
C LEU A 9 23.78 4.25 -33.55
N ILE A 10 24.42 3.21 -32.99
CA ILE A 10 23.71 2.06 -32.45
C ILE A 10 23.12 2.50 -31.09
N THR A 11 21.85 2.86 -31.08
CA THR A 11 21.08 3.03 -29.88
C THR A 11 20.84 1.64 -29.28
N CYS A 12 21.59 1.32 -28.22
CA CYS A 12 21.37 0.15 -27.41
C CYS A 12 20.06 0.37 -26.61
N LEU A 13 18.94 -0.06 -27.17
CA LEU A 13 17.68 -0.19 -26.43
C LEU A 13 17.87 -1.31 -25.42
N ALA A 14 18.14 -0.95 -24.17
CA ALA A 14 18.06 -1.88 -23.08
C ALA A 14 16.59 -2.33 -22.93
N THR A 15 16.27 -3.49 -23.46
CA THR A 15 15.01 -4.18 -23.16
C THR A 15 15.09 -4.65 -21.73
N SER A 16 14.55 -3.87 -20.80
CA SER A 16 14.27 -4.37 -19.46
C SER A 16 13.19 -5.44 -19.60
N THR A 17 13.57 -6.69 -19.46
CA THR A 17 12.62 -7.78 -19.23
C THR A 17 12.05 -7.57 -17.83
N THR A 18 10.97 -6.81 -17.73
CA THR A 18 10.19 -6.71 -16.48
C THR A 18 9.53 -8.06 -16.27
N GLY A 19 10.17 -8.93 -15.48
CA GLY A 19 9.52 -10.14 -14.98
C GLY A 19 8.25 -9.74 -14.23
N GLU A 20 7.15 -10.44 -14.47
CA GLU A 20 5.89 -10.20 -13.74
C GLU A 20 6.14 -10.48 -12.25
N TYR A 21 5.90 -9.49 -11.38
CA TYR A 21 5.98 -9.67 -9.94
C TYR A 21 4.87 -10.61 -9.46
N ILE A 22 5.25 -11.60 -8.65
CA ILE A 22 4.35 -12.66 -8.20
C ILE A 22 3.97 -12.42 -6.74
N TYR A 23 2.66 -12.48 -6.46
CA TYR A 23 2.15 -12.47 -5.09
C TYR A 23 2.60 -13.72 -4.35
N ASN A 24 3.10 -13.52 -3.12
CA ASN A 24 3.50 -14.62 -2.24
C ASN A 24 2.64 -14.60 -0.97
N GLU A 25 1.74 -15.58 -0.84
CA GLU A 25 0.83 -15.69 0.30
C GLU A 25 1.57 -15.89 1.63
N THR A 26 2.63 -16.72 1.65
CA THR A 26 3.41 -16.96 2.87
C THR A 26 4.02 -15.66 3.39
N GLU A 27 4.60 -14.86 2.50
CA GLU A 27 5.12 -13.54 2.88
C GLU A 27 4.00 -12.58 3.30
N ALA A 28 2.86 -12.59 2.63
CA ALA A 28 1.71 -11.75 3.00
C ALA A 28 1.20 -12.11 4.40
N ARG A 29 1.14 -13.38 4.79
CA ARG A 29 0.79 -13.82 6.15
C ARG A 29 1.77 -13.28 7.20
N ILE A 30 3.07 -13.32 6.91
CA ILE A 30 4.11 -12.73 7.77
C ILE A 30 3.89 -11.21 7.91
N LEU A 31 3.72 -10.50 6.79
CA LEU A 31 3.54 -9.05 6.77
C LEU A 31 2.23 -8.62 7.45
N SER A 32 1.16 -9.42 7.35
CA SER A 32 -0.09 -9.20 8.09
C SER A 32 0.14 -9.27 9.60
N SER A 33 0.87 -10.29 10.06
CA SER A 33 1.22 -10.43 11.48
C SER A 33 2.06 -9.25 11.98
N LEU A 34 3.04 -8.79 11.20
CA LEU A 34 3.84 -7.61 11.51
C LEU A 34 2.97 -6.34 11.55
N SER A 35 2.03 -6.20 10.62
CA SER A 35 1.08 -5.08 10.59
C SER A 35 0.17 -5.08 11.83
N ALA A 36 -0.28 -6.26 12.28
CA ALA A 36 -0.99 -6.42 13.56
C ALA A 36 -0.09 -6.08 14.74
N GLY A 37 1.19 -6.47 14.71
CA GLY A 37 2.20 -6.13 15.71
C GLY A 37 2.43 -4.63 15.90
N ALA A 38 2.16 -3.81 14.88
CA ALA A 38 2.29 -2.36 14.98
C ALA A 38 1.30 -1.71 15.98
N TYR A 39 0.23 -2.41 16.32
CA TYR A 39 -0.73 -1.96 17.35
C TYR A 39 -0.25 -2.23 18.78
N SER A 40 0.76 -3.09 18.94
CA SER A 40 1.39 -3.39 20.22
C SER A 40 2.33 -2.27 20.69
N ALA A 41 2.49 -2.18 22.00
CA ALA A 41 3.52 -1.32 22.59
C ALA A 41 4.94 -1.85 22.33
N THR A 42 5.09 -3.14 22.07
CA THR A 42 6.39 -3.83 21.92
C THR A 42 6.45 -4.63 20.62
N PRO A 43 6.74 -3.99 19.45
CA PRO A 43 6.87 -4.71 18.18
C PRO A 43 7.95 -5.80 18.20
N THR A 44 8.98 -5.66 19.03
CA THR A 44 10.09 -6.63 19.17
C THR A 44 9.60 -8.05 19.43
N ALA A 45 8.61 -8.23 20.32
CA ALA A 45 8.04 -9.55 20.59
C ALA A 45 7.40 -10.18 19.35
N CYS A 46 6.75 -9.37 18.50
CA CYS A 46 6.18 -9.83 17.22
C CYS A 46 7.29 -10.18 16.23
N ILE A 47 8.31 -9.32 16.08
CA ILE A 47 9.46 -9.54 15.19
C ILE A 47 10.12 -10.86 15.52
N ASN A 48 10.50 -11.08 16.79
CA ASN A 48 11.19 -12.29 17.24
C ASN A 48 10.38 -13.58 17.07
N ARG A 49 9.05 -13.48 17.15
CA ARG A 49 8.17 -14.63 16.97
C ARG A 49 7.93 -14.99 15.51
N ILE A 50 7.87 -14.00 14.62
CA ILE A 50 7.38 -14.17 13.25
C ILE A 50 8.52 -14.24 12.24
N LEU A 51 9.58 -13.47 12.46
CA LEU A 51 10.71 -13.41 11.55
C LEU A 51 11.86 -14.27 12.07
N PRO A 52 12.27 -15.31 11.30
CA PRO A 52 13.40 -16.18 11.70
C PRO A 52 14.74 -15.48 11.43
N GLY A 53 15.73 -15.79 12.26
CA GLY A 53 17.13 -15.38 12.05
C GLY A 53 17.51 -14.12 12.78
N ASP A 54 18.18 -13.20 12.09
CA ASP A 54 18.86 -12.02 12.66
C ASP A 54 17.99 -10.74 12.68
N TRP A 55 16.69 -10.87 12.51
CA TRP A 55 15.80 -9.71 12.51
C TRP A 55 15.76 -9.02 13.87
N LEU A 56 15.89 -7.70 13.87
CA LEU A 56 15.82 -6.86 15.05
C LEU A 56 14.95 -5.62 14.81
N LEU A 57 14.43 -5.05 15.87
CA LEU A 57 13.79 -3.74 15.83
C LEU A 57 14.87 -2.67 15.66
N HIS A 58 14.91 -2.02 14.50
CA HIS A 58 15.87 -0.96 14.19
C HIS A 58 15.39 0.40 14.68
N LEU A 59 14.11 0.71 14.43
CA LEU A 59 13.51 1.99 14.80
C LEU A 59 12.05 1.81 15.20
N ARG A 60 11.57 2.55 16.18
CA ARG A 60 10.17 2.69 16.52
C ARG A 60 9.79 4.16 16.64
N ILE A 61 8.74 4.54 15.96
CA ILE A 61 8.23 5.90 15.90
C ILE A 61 6.81 5.92 16.44
N GLU A 62 6.51 6.86 17.34
CA GLU A 62 5.14 7.14 17.78
C GLU A 62 5.01 8.63 18.11
N ILE A 63 4.31 9.38 17.27
CA ILE A 63 4.19 10.85 17.31
C ILE A 63 2.74 11.29 17.24
N ALA A 64 2.46 12.54 17.63
CA ALA A 64 1.16 13.16 17.40
C ALA A 64 0.98 13.44 15.89
N CYS A 65 -0.13 12.97 15.31
CA CYS A 65 -0.41 13.16 13.87
C CYS A 65 -1.25 14.38 13.58
N ASP A 66 -2.19 14.70 14.46
CA ASP A 66 -3.16 15.74 14.27
C ASP A 66 -3.48 16.48 15.57
N GLU A 67 -4.30 17.52 15.47
CA GLU A 67 -4.74 18.34 16.60
C GLU A 67 -5.68 17.57 17.56
N GLY A 68 -6.22 16.43 17.13
CA GLY A 68 -7.16 15.61 17.90
C GLY A 68 -6.50 14.59 18.84
N SER A 69 -5.21 14.72 19.14
CA SER A 69 -4.44 13.79 19.98
C SER A 69 -4.30 12.37 19.39
N ASN A 70 -4.62 12.18 18.12
CA ASN A 70 -4.35 10.91 17.44
C ASN A 70 -2.84 10.73 17.24
N ARG A 71 -2.36 9.51 17.46
CA ARG A 71 -0.93 9.19 17.32
C ARG A 71 -0.70 8.30 16.10
N CYS A 72 0.18 8.75 15.22
CA CYS A 72 0.75 7.91 14.18
C CYS A 72 1.91 7.10 14.74
N ALA A 73 2.08 5.90 14.25
CA ALA A 73 3.22 5.08 14.59
C ALA A 73 3.69 4.26 13.39
N ALA A 74 4.98 3.98 13.40
CA ALA A 74 5.63 3.06 12.49
C ALA A 74 6.78 2.36 13.23
N TYR A 75 7.25 1.26 12.67
CA TYR A 75 8.52 0.68 13.09
C TYR A 75 9.27 0.12 11.88
N ILE A 76 10.57 -0.02 12.04
CA ILE A 76 11.46 -0.61 11.05
C ILE A 76 12.10 -1.86 11.66
N ALA A 77 11.88 -3.00 11.04
CA ALA A 77 12.62 -4.22 11.31
C ALA A 77 13.78 -4.34 10.31
N ARG A 78 14.94 -4.83 10.77
CA ARG A 78 16.18 -4.95 9.99
C ARG A 78 16.75 -6.36 10.11
N SER A 79 17.19 -6.89 8.97
CA SER A 79 18.08 -8.07 8.89
C SER A 79 19.33 -7.69 8.12
N ASP A 80 20.49 -7.80 8.77
CA ASP A 80 21.78 -7.53 8.14
C ASP A 80 22.20 -8.69 7.23
N LYS A 81 21.84 -9.92 7.61
CA LYS A 81 22.10 -11.11 6.80
C LYS A 81 21.35 -11.10 5.47
N GLN A 82 20.09 -10.61 5.48
CA GLN A 82 19.28 -10.52 4.28
C GLN A 82 19.45 -9.18 3.55
N LYS A 83 20.15 -8.22 4.13
CA LYS A 83 20.23 -6.83 3.65
C LYS A 83 18.84 -6.28 3.35
N ARG A 84 17.95 -6.33 4.31
CA ARG A 84 16.54 -5.99 4.13
C ARG A 84 15.97 -5.21 5.31
N PHE A 85 15.16 -4.21 4.99
CA PHE A 85 14.27 -3.54 5.93
C PHE A 85 12.83 -3.92 5.67
N ILE A 86 12.04 -4.02 6.74
CA ILE A 86 10.57 -4.04 6.69
C ILE A 86 10.09 -2.82 7.46
N ILE A 87 9.45 -1.89 6.75
CA ILE A 87 8.86 -0.67 7.32
C ILE A 87 7.36 -0.92 7.50
N VAL A 88 6.90 -0.90 8.75
CA VAL A 88 5.53 -1.23 9.11
C VAL A 88 4.82 0.00 9.65
N PHE A 89 3.74 0.41 9.01
CA PHE A 89 2.92 1.53 9.44
C PHE A 89 1.70 1.03 10.20
N ARG A 90 1.44 1.64 11.36
CA ARG A 90 0.25 1.36 12.14
C ARG A 90 -0.98 2.03 11.57
N GLY A 91 -2.07 1.31 11.52
CA GLY A 91 -3.40 1.88 11.28
C GLY A 91 -4.03 2.46 12.55
N THR A 92 -5.31 2.59 12.50
CA THR A 92 -6.15 3.24 13.53
C THR A 92 -6.34 2.39 14.79
N LYS A 93 -6.10 2.95 15.98
CA LYS A 93 -6.25 2.20 17.25
C LYS A 93 -7.68 2.03 17.73
N THR A 94 -8.60 2.94 17.45
CA THR A 94 -9.94 2.96 18.05
C THR A 94 -11.06 3.01 17.02
N LYS A 95 -12.24 2.47 17.35
CA LYS A 95 -13.44 2.58 16.49
C LYS A 95 -13.81 4.04 16.21
N LYS A 96 -13.69 4.91 17.21
CA LYS A 96 -13.97 6.35 17.08
C LYS A 96 -13.00 7.00 16.08
N GLN A 97 -11.72 6.64 16.16
CA GLN A 97 -10.70 7.10 15.24
C GLN A 97 -10.96 6.56 13.81
N LEU A 98 -11.35 5.29 13.64
CA LEU A 98 -11.70 4.74 12.33
C LEU A 98 -12.84 5.51 11.67
N LEU A 99 -13.92 5.80 12.41
CA LEU A 99 -15.04 6.60 11.90
C LEU A 99 -14.60 8.02 11.52
N TYR A 100 -13.72 8.63 12.32
CA TYR A 100 -13.13 9.92 12.01
C TYR A 100 -12.29 9.89 10.74
N GLU A 101 -11.45 8.88 10.56
CA GLU A 101 -10.59 8.70 9.39
C GLU A 101 -11.40 8.39 8.13
N VAL A 102 -12.46 7.59 8.22
CA VAL A 102 -13.41 7.39 7.12
C VAL A 102 -13.98 8.74 6.68
N LYS A 103 -14.43 9.57 7.62
CA LYS A 103 -14.90 10.93 7.33
C LYS A 103 -13.81 11.81 6.72
N LYS A 104 -12.57 11.70 7.19
CA LYS A 104 -11.42 12.47 6.67
C LYS A 104 -10.92 11.93 5.33
N SER A 105 -11.06 10.62 5.06
CA SER A 105 -10.72 10.04 3.75
C SER A 105 -11.64 10.56 2.62
N LEU A 106 -12.85 11.01 2.95
CA LEU A 106 -13.73 11.76 2.04
C LEU A 106 -13.24 13.20 1.79
N GLY A 107 -12.15 13.60 2.44
CA GLY A 107 -11.62 14.96 2.46
C GLY A 107 -10.87 15.37 1.19
N LYS A 108 -10.31 16.57 1.27
CA LYS A 108 -9.56 17.19 0.17
C LYS A 108 -8.31 16.39 -0.19
N LYS A 109 -7.99 16.38 -1.48
CA LYS A 109 -6.72 15.90 -2.01
C LYS A 109 -5.80 17.08 -2.28
N GLY A 110 -4.50 16.88 -2.08
CA GLY A 110 -3.45 17.82 -2.40
C GLY A 110 -2.38 17.19 -3.29
N GLU A 111 -1.62 18.03 -3.93
CA GLU A 111 -0.50 17.64 -4.77
C GLU A 111 0.50 16.76 -4.01
N PHE A 112 0.98 15.69 -4.64
CA PHE A 112 1.93 14.77 -4.05
C PHE A 112 3.16 14.60 -4.95
N TYR A 113 4.13 15.47 -4.79
CA TYR A 113 5.45 15.43 -5.44
C TYR A 113 5.41 15.29 -6.98
N GLY A 114 4.44 15.88 -7.66
CA GLY A 114 4.27 15.78 -9.11
C GLY A 114 3.65 14.48 -9.62
N ALA A 115 3.32 13.54 -8.72
CA ALA A 115 2.80 12.23 -9.10
C ALA A 115 1.26 12.17 -9.18
N GLY A 116 0.57 13.26 -8.92
CA GLY A 116 -0.89 13.34 -8.81
C GLY A 116 -1.32 13.83 -7.43
N ARG A 117 -2.56 13.59 -7.03
CA ARG A 117 -3.13 14.15 -5.79
C ARG A 117 -3.46 13.07 -4.77
N ALA A 118 -2.82 13.14 -3.62
CA ALA A 118 -3.09 12.27 -2.48
C ALA A 118 -4.13 12.89 -1.52
N ASN A 119 -4.83 12.06 -0.77
CA ASN A 119 -5.64 12.51 0.34
C ASN A 119 -4.78 13.25 1.38
N LEU A 120 -5.15 14.48 1.71
CA LEU A 120 -4.37 15.34 2.60
C LEU A 120 -4.22 14.76 4.02
N TYR A 121 -5.18 14.00 4.51
CA TYR A 121 -5.07 13.38 5.83
C TYR A 121 -3.93 12.33 5.84
N PHE A 122 -3.83 11.51 4.80
CA PHE A 122 -2.78 10.49 4.69
C PHE A 122 -1.41 11.12 4.42
N SER A 123 -1.34 12.09 3.51
CA SER A 123 -0.07 12.75 3.19
C SER A 123 0.47 13.57 4.37
N ASN A 124 -0.39 14.26 5.13
CA ASN A 124 -0.01 14.98 6.34
C ASN A 124 0.47 14.02 7.45
N ALA A 125 -0.22 12.89 7.64
CA ALA A 125 0.22 11.88 8.61
C ALA A 125 1.59 11.29 8.24
N LEU A 126 1.82 10.99 6.97
CA LEU A 126 3.13 10.56 6.49
C LEU A 126 4.20 11.65 6.71
N SER A 127 3.89 12.91 6.38
CA SER A 127 4.85 14.02 6.54
C SER A 127 5.33 14.20 7.99
N LYS A 128 4.49 13.81 8.97
CA LYS A 128 4.89 13.81 10.39
C LYS A 128 5.85 12.66 10.73
N LEU A 129 5.64 11.47 10.16
CA LEU A 129 6.49 10.29 10.39
C LEU A 129 7.81 10.36 9.60
N TRP A 130 7.82 11.05 8.48
CA TRP A 130 8.91 11.04 7.51
C TRP A 130 10.27 11.47 8.05
N PRO A 131 10.39 12.53 8.88
CA PRO A 131 11.67 12.97 9.43
C PRO A 131 12.42 11.91 10.23
N GLU A 132 11.71 10.93 10.79
CA GLU A 132 12.30 9.81 11.52
C GLU A 132 12.71 8.65 10.59
N ILE A 133 12.02 8.49 9.45
CA ILE A 133 12.27 7.40 8.49
C ILE A 133 13.40 7.78 7.53
N GLU A 134 13.40 9.00 7.04
CA GLU A 134 14.29 9.48 5.99
C GLU A 134 15.78 9.31 6.30
N PRO A 135 16.28 9.57 7.53
CA PRO A 135 17.69 9.36 7.88
C PRO A 135 18.16 7.91 7.66
N VAL A 136 17.28 6.92 7.89
CA VAL A 136 17.60 5.50 7.65
C VAL A 136 17.80 5.22 6.16
N LEU A 137 17.07 5.93 5.30
CA LEU A 137 17.19 5.78 3.84
C LEU A 137 18.45 6.46 3.27
N TYR A 138 18.91 7.55 3.91
CA TYR A 138 20.14 8.26 3.54
C TYR A 138 21.41 7.60 4.06
N ASP A 139 21.31 6.73 5.06
CA ASP A 139 22.50 6.08 5.62
C ASP A 139 23.14 5.15 4.57
N ARG A 140 24.37 5.50 4.19
CA ARG A 140 25.15 4.77 3.17
C ARG A 140 25.46 3.34 3.57
N THR A 141 25.45 3.02 4.87
CA THR A 141 25.59 1.65 5.38
C THR A 141 24.50 0.72 4.84
N PHE A 142 23.31 1.27 4.57
CA PHE A 142 22.12 0.53 4.14
C PHE A 142 21.73 0.76 2.69
N LYS A 143 22.62 1.34 1.88
CA LYS A 143 22.32 1.66 0.47
C LYS A 143 21.88 0.46 -0.37
N ASP A 144 22.40 -0.74 -0.06
CA ASP A 144 22.14 -2.00 -0.77
C ASP A 144 21.05 -2.85 -0.09
N TYR A 145 20.31 -2.27 0.86
CA TYR A 145 19.21 -2.97 1.53
C TYR A 145 17.91 -2.77 0.75
N SER A 146 17.25 -3.88 0.42
CA SER A 146 15.89 -3.84 -0.13
C SER A 146 14.88 -3.40 0.93
N LEU A 147 13.80 -2.81 0.47
CA LEU A 147 12.72 -2.31 1.32
C LEU A 147 11.42 -3.06 1.06
N THR A 148 10.80 -3.53 2.13
CA THR A 148 9.41 -3.98 2.11
C THR A 148 8.59 -3.04 2.97
N LEU A 149 7.52 -2.46 2.42
CA LEU A 149 6.61 -1.61 3.18
C LEU A 149 5.28 -2.32 3.37
N THR A 150 4.71 -2.19 4.55
CA THR A 150 3.44 -2.84 4.88
C THR A 150 2.64 -2.05 5.91
N GLY A 151 1.36 -2.35 5.99
CA GLY A 151 0.45 -1.77 6.96
C GLY A 151 -0.99 -2.20 6.72
N HIS A 152 -1.79 -2.08 7.77
CA HIS A 152 -3.21 -2.39 7.74
C HIS A 152 -4.02 -1.09 7.81
N SER A 153 -5.13 -1.00 7.06
CA SER A 153 -6.06 0.14 7.10
C SER A 153 -5.34 1.47 6.73
N LEU A 154 -5.41 2.52 7.54
CA LEU A 154 -4.62 3.74 7.42
C LEU A 154 -3.13 3.44 7.25
N GLY A 155 -2.58 2.44 7.97
CA GLY A 155 -1.18 2.05 7.84
C GLY A 155 -0.83 1.58 6.42
N GLY A 156 -1.76 0.93 5.72
CA GLY A 156 -1.61 0.58 4.31
C GLY A 156 -1.53 1.81 3.40
N ALA A 157 -2.37 2.82 3.63
CA ALA A 157 -2.31 4.08 2.90
C ALA A 157 -0.96 4.81 3.12
N LEU A 158 -0.46 4.81 4.37
CA LEU A 158 0.84 5.41 4.68
C LEU A 158 2.00 4.63 4.05
N ALA A 159 1.95 3.29 4.06
CA ALA A 159 2.94 2.43 3.41
C ALA A 159 3.03 2.71 1.91
N SER A 160 1.90 2.83 1.24
CA SER A 160 1.86 3.13 -0.20
C SER A 160 2.41 4.53 -0.51
N LEU A 161 1.99 5.56 0.22
CA LEU A 161 2.54 6.92 0.01
C LEU A 161 4.04 7.00 0.33
N ALA A 162 4.50 6.27 1.36
CA ALA A 162 5.92 6.20 1.68
C ALA A 162 6.72 5.52 0.56
N ALA A 163 6.21 4.42 0.00
CA ALA A 163 6.85 3.73 -1.12
C ALA A 163 6.94 4.62 -2.36
N LEU A 164 5.86 5.31 -2.72
CA LEU A 164 5.86 6.26 -3.83
C LEU A 164 6.88 7.38 -3.60
N LYS A 165 6.94 7.94 -2.39
CA LYS A 165 7.91 8.97 -2.04
C LYS A 165 9.35 8.45 -2.11
N ILE A 166 9.61 7.21 -1.67
CA ILE A 166 10.92 6.55 -1.77
C ILE A 166 11.36 6.44 -3.23
N ALA A 167 10.48 5.98 -4.10
CA ALA A 167 10.74 5.82 -5.53
C ALA A 167 10.97 7.18 -6.22
N LEU A 168 10.11 8.17 -5.97
CA LEU A 168 10.22 9.53 -6.53
C LEU A 168 11.54 10.23 -6.15
N ASN A 169 12.05 9.98 -4.95
CA ASN A 169 13.33 10.55 -4.49
C ASN A 169 14.54 9.67 -4.84
N GLY A 170 14.35 8.55 -5.52
CA GLY A 170 15.44 7.67 -5.96
C GLY A 170 16.19 6.97 -4.80
N PHE A 171 15.55 6.81 -3.62
CA PHE A 171 16.19 6.12 -2.49
C PHE A 171 16.40 4.63 -2.77
N ARG A 172 15.50 4.02 -3.53
CA ARG A 172 15.59 2.62 -3.97
C ARG A 172 15.00 2.49 -5.37
N SER A 173 15.53 1.52 -6.12
CA SER A 173 14.97 1.10 -7.40
C SER A 173 13.65 0.35 -7.21
N SER A 174 12.86 0.21 -8.27
CA SER A 174 11.63 -0.60 -8.25
C SER A 174 11.88 -2.06 -7.86
N ASP A 175 13.05 -2.62 -8.22
CA ASP A 175 13.41 -4.01 -7.92
C ASP A 175 13.74 -4.23 -6.43
N ASP A 176 14.20 -3.16 -5.76
CA ASP A 176 14.52 -3.18 -4.33
C ASP A 176 13.35 -2.74 -3.44
N LEU A 177 12.19 -2.47 -4.04
CA LEU A 177 11.03 -1.92 -3.35
C LEU A 177 9.81 -2.84 -3.50
N LYS A 178 9.26 -3.32 -2.39
CA LYS A 178 8.06 -4.16 -2.35
C LYS A 178 7.02 -3.58 -1.39
N VAL A 179 5.75 -3.67 -1.78
CA VAL A 179 4.65 -3.23 -0.92
C VAL A 179 3.57 -4.31 -0.85
N VAL A 180 3.16 -4.66 0.37
CA VAL A 180 1.98 -5.49 0.60
C VAL A 180 1.13 -4.86 1.70
N THR A 181 -0.11 -4.53 1.41
CA THR A 181 -1.00 -3.86 2.34
C THR A 181 -2.27 -4.65 2.59
N PHE A 182 -2.95 -4.38 3.70
CA PHE A 182 -4.14 -5.10 4.14
C PHE A 182 -5.27 -4.13 4.45
N GLY A 183 -6.43 -4.31 3.80
CA GLY A 183 -7.59 -3.44 4.01
C GLY A 183 -7.29 -1.96 3.73
N GLN A 184 -6.46 -1.67 2.75
CA GLN A 184 -6.03 -0.32 2.41
C GLN A 184 -7.15 0.47 1.73
N PRO A 185 -7.46 1.71 2.18
CA PRO A 185 -8.39 2.59 1.48
C PRO A 185 -7.79 3.16 0.18
N ARG A 186 -8.62 3.77 -0.67
CA ARG A 186 -8.14 4.58 -1.80
C ARG A 186 -7.34 5.77 -1.32
N VAL A 187 -6.14 5.94 -1.87
CA VAL A 187 -5.16 6.89 -1.33
C VAL A 187 -5.17 8.23 -2.07
N GLY A 188 -5.43 8.21 -3.35
CA GLY A 188 -5.37 9.40 -4.20
C GLY A 188 -6.28 9.31 -5.42
N ASP A 189 -5.99 10.13 -6.42
CA ASP A 189 -6.68 10.14 -7.70
C ASP A 189 -6.04 9.16 -8.71
N PHE A 190 -6.58 9.15 -9.91
CA PHE A 190 -6.10 8.28 -10.99
C PHE A 190 -4.65 8.59 -11.41
N ASP A 191 -4.26 9.88 -11.43
CA ASP A 191 -2.89 10.25 -11.79
C ASP A 191 -1.89 9.73 -10.75
N LEU A 192 -2.23 9.82 -9.46
CA LEU A 192 -1.41 9.23 -8.39
C LEU A 192 -1.33 7.70 -8.53
N ALA A 193 -2.45 7.04 -8.83
CA ALA A 193 -2.49 5.59 -9.01
C ALA A 193 -1.61 5.14 -10.17
N ARG A 194 -1.67 5.84 -11.31
CA ARG A 194 -0.84 5.57 -12.49
C ARG A 194 0.65 5.74 -12.18
N SER A 195 1.03 6.88 -11.59
CA SER A 195 2.43 7.13 -11.21
C SER A 195 2.94 6.09 -10.21
N TYR A 196 2.08 5.65 -9.30
CA TYR A 196 2.41 4.58 -8.36
C TYR A 196 2.68 3.26 -9.07
N ASP A 197 1.80 2.84 -9.98
CA ASP A 197 1.93 1.56 -10.68
C ASP A 197 3.19 1.52 -11.58
N GLU A 198 3.58 2.67 -12.14
CA GLU A 198 4.83 2.82 -12.90
C GLU A 198 6.08 2.72 -12.02
N LEU A 199 6.07 3.34 -10.82
CA LEU A 199 7.25 3.50 -9.96
C LEU A 199 7.38 2.40 -8.89
N VAL A 200 6.28 1.76 -8.49
CA VAL A 200 6.22 0.74 -7.43
C VAL A 200 5.46 -0.51 -7.92
N PRO A 201 5.90 -1.13 -9.02
CA PRO A 201 5.15 -2.22 -9.65
C PRO A 201 5.05 -3.49 -8.79
N ASN A 202 6.02 -3.74 -7.88
CA ASN A 202 5.97 -4.88 -6.95
C ASN A 202 5.07 -4.58 -5.75
N SER A 203 3.78 -4.40 -6.03
CA SER A 203 2.81 -3.95 -5.03
C SER A 203 1.49 -4.71 -5.07
N PHE A 204 1.03 -5.15 -3.90
CA PHE A 204 -0.19 -5.93 -3.74
C PHE A 204 -1.04 -5.39 -2.59
N ARG A 205 -2.33 -5.19 -2.84
CA ARG A 205 -3.34 -4.81 -1.85
C ARG A 205 -4.20 -6.03 -1.52
N VAL A 206 -4.05 -6.56 -0.33
CA VAL A 206 -4.84 -7.71 0.13
C VAL A 206 -6.17 -7.25 0.70
N VAL A 207 -7.27 -7.85 0.23
CA VAL A 207 -8.64 -7.56 0.66
C VAL A 207 -9.31 -8.85 1.16
N HIS A 208 -9.89 -8.78 2.36
CA HIS A 208 -10.59 -9.91 2.99
C HIS A 208 -12.10 -9.76 2.84
N GLY A 209 -12.75 -10.76 2.28
CA GLY A 209 -14.21 -10.92 2.24
C GLY A 209 -14.94 -9.66 1.83
N ASN A 210 -15.73 -9.14 2.76
CA ASN A 210 -16.54 -7.92 2.62
C ASN A 210 -15.93 -6.71 3.35
N ASP A 211 -14.61 -6.63 3.48
CA ASP A 211 -13.96 -5.45 4.08
C ASP A 211 -14.41 -4.17 3.34
N ILE A 212 -15.03 -3.24 4.08
CA ILE A 212 -15.57 -2.00 3.49
C ILE A 212 -14.49 -0.94 3.26
N VAL A 213 -13.39 -0.98 3.99
CA VAL A 213 -12.38 0.09 3.97
C VAL A 213 -11.69 0.26 2.61
N PRO A 214 -11.36 -0.81 1.86
CA PRO A 214 -10.87 -0.67 0.48
C PRO A 214 -11.83 0.07 -0.46
N HIS A 215 -13.12 0.10 -0.15
CA HIS A 215 -14.11 0.81 -0.96
C HIS A 215 -14.27 2.30 -0.57
N LEU A 216 -13.45 2.80 0.37
CA LEU A 216 -13.47 4.18 0.86
C LEU A 216 -12.19 4.94 0.48
N PRO A 217 -12.32 6.24 0.13
CA PRO A 217 -13.56 6.89 -0.27
C PRO A 217 -14.19 6.22 -1.49
N PRO A 218 -15.51 6.33 -1.68
CA PRO A 218 -16.13 5.76 -2.88
C PRO A 218 -15.53 6.37 -4.14
N CYS A 219 -15.34 5.53 -5.16
CA CYS A 219 -14.99 6.03 -6.48
C CYS A 219 -16.22 6.59 -7.21
N ASP A 220 -15.99 7.42 -8.21
CA ASP A 220 -17.06 7.88 -9.08
C ASP A 220 -17.41 6.80 -10.12
N LYS A 221 -18.66 6.37 -10.14
CA LYS A 221 -19.18 5.38 -11.12
C LYS A 221 -19.85 6.03 -12.34
N ASN A 222 -19.56 7.31 -12.62
CA ASN A 222 -20.04 7.99 -13.83
C ASN A 222 -19.22 7.65 -15.09
N SER A 223 -18.44 6.58 -15.04
CA SER A 223 -17.69 6.08 -16.18
C SER A 223 -18.60 5.56 -17.28
N SER A 224 -18.25 5.80 -18.53
CA SER A 224 -18.81 5.11 -19.70
C SER A 224 -18.31 3.66 -19.82
N PHE A 225 -17.27 3.31 -19.05
CA PHE A 225 -16.69 1.98 -19.07
C PHE A 225 -17.51 1.01 -18.22
N VAL A 226 -18.03 -0.03 -18.85
CA VAL A 226 -18.90 -1.04 -18.22
C VAL A 226 -18.24 -2.41 -18.31
N VAL A 227 -18.09 -3.08 -17.16
CA VAL A 227 -17.58 -4.45 -17.08
C VAL A 227 -18.66 -5.33 -16.44
N GLY A 228 -19.06 -6.39 -17.14
CA GLY A 228 -20.09 -7.31 -16.62
C GLY A 228 -21.43 -6.64 -16.25
N GLY A 229 -21.84 -5.62 -17.00
CA GLY A 229 -23.07 -4.86 -16.74
C GLY A 229 -22.97 -3.83 -15.60
N ARG A 230 -21.77 -3.62 -15.01
CA ARG A 230 -21.54 -2.67 -13.93
C ARG A 230 -20.61 -1.54 -14.37
N LYS A 231 -20.91 -0.32 -13.96
CA LYS A 231 -20.03 0.82 -14.22
C LYS A 231 -18.76 0.71 -13.40
N ALA A 232 -17.61 0.77 -14.07
CA ALA A 232 -16.30 0.85 -13.42
C ALA A 232 -16.09 2.21 -12.76
N CYS A 233 -15.06 2.31 -11.89
CA CYS A 233 -14.61 3.58 -11.37
C CYS A 233 -14.12 4.48 -12.51
N SER A 234 -14.47 5.76 -12.46
CA SER A 234 -14.05 6.76 -13.45
C SER A 234 -12.55 7.00 -13.37
N ILE A 235 -11.92 7.17 -14.52
CA ILE A 235 -10.53 7.59 -14.67
C ILE A 235 -10.40 9.12 -14.81
N ASP A 236 -11.49 9.88 -14.69
CA ASP A 236 -11.42 11.35 -14.74
C ASP A 236 -10.65 11.87 -13.52
N PRO A 237 -9.49 12.52 -13.72
CA PRO A 237 -8.60 12.90 -12.62
C PRO A 237 -9.17 13.98 -11.70
N LYS A 238 -10.20 14.71 -12.13
CA LYS A 238 -10.58 15.95 -11.44
C LYS A 238 -11.15 15.78 -10.04
N ASN A 239 -11.74 14.63 -9.66
CA ASN A 239 -12.34 14.50 -8.34
C ASN A 239 -12.44 13.08 -7.78
N VAL A 240 -11.82 12.09 -8.39
CA VAL A 240 -12.10 10.69 -8.11
C VAL A 240 -11.01 10.03 -7.30
N ALA A 241 -11.41 9.31 -6.26
CA ALA A 241 -10.50 8.41 -5.59
C ALA A 241 -10.33 7.14 -6.41
N PHE A 242 -9.09 6.70 -6.59
CA PHE A 242 -8.74 5.55 -7.41
C PHE A 242 -7.69 4.69 -6.71
N HIS A 243 -7.77 3.37 -6.88
CA HIS A 243 -6.77 2.45 -6.37
C HIS A 243 -5.60 2.27 -7.35
N HIS A 244 -4.42 2.15 -6.77
CA HIS A 244 -3.20 1.66 -7.41
C HIS A 244 -2.95 0.19 -7.05
N ALA A 245 -1.98 -0.44 -7.66
CA ALA A 245 -1.50 -1.79 -7.42
C ALA A 245 -2.53 -2.91 -7.67
N THR A 246 -2.05 -4.14 -7.71
CA THR A 246 -2.87 -5.33 -7.89
C THR A 246 -3.62 -5.67 -6.60
N GLU A 247 -4.94 -5.76 -6.69
CA GLU A 247 -5.75 -6.32 -5.60
C GLU A 247 -5.62 -7.84 -5.56
N VAL A 248 -5.46 -8.37 -4.34
CA VAL A 248 -5.51 -9.80 -4.02
C VAL A 248 -6.71 -10.02 -3.11
N TRP A 249 -7.81 -10.51 -3.68
CA TRP A 249 -9.05 -10.65 -2.95
C TRP A 249 -9.29 -12.09 -2.48
N TYR A 250 -9.55 -12.24 -1.19
CA TYR A 250 -9.93 -13.48 -0.54
C TYR A 250 -11.44 -13.46 -0.24
N PRO A 251 -12.30 -13.98 -1.13
CA PRO A 251 -13.76 -13.84 -1.01
C PRO A 251 -14.36 -14.61 0.16
N ASP A 252 -13.85 -15.81 0.43
CA ASP A 252 -14.51 -16.79 1.31
C ASP A 252 -13.80 -16.97 2.66
N GLY A 253 -12.54 -16.57 2.76
CA GLY A 253 -11.76 -16.70 3.98
C GLY A 253 -10.27 -16.55 3.74
N MET A 254 -9.48 -16.59 4.83
CA MET A 254 -8.02 -16.44 4.80
C MET A 254 -7.30 -17.53 5.61
N GLU A 255 -7.93 -18.69 5.80
CA GLU A 255 -7.26 -19.84 6.39
C GLU A 255 -6.23 -20.43 5.43
N PRO A 256 -5.25 -21.21 5.90
CA PRO A 256 -4.30 -21.87 5.01
C PRO A 256 -5.02 -22.76 3.98
N GLY A 257 -4.81 -22.48 2.69
CA GLY A 257 -5.45 -23.20 1.58
C GLY A 257 -6.69 -22.53 1.01
N ASP A 258 -7.19 -21.46 1.62
CA ASP A 258 -8.27 -20.67 1.04
C ASP A 258 -7.82 -20.00 -0.26
N LYS A 259 -8.75 -19.91 -1.22
CA LYS A 259 -8.47 -19.37 -2.55
C LYS A 259 -8.52 -17.85 -2.55
N TYR A 260 -7.63 -17.24 -3.33
CA TYR A 260 -7.67 -15.82 -3.63
C TYR A 260 -7.77 -15.57 -5.14
N ILE A 261 -8.19 -14.37 -5.49
CA ILE A 261 -8.29 -13.88 -6.86
C ILE A 261 -7.30 -12.74 -7.04
N LEU A 262 -6.43 -12.87 -8.06
CA LEU A 262 -5.58 -11.77 -8.51
C LEU A 262 -6.37 -10.88 -9.47
N CYS A 263 -6.57 -9.64 -9.11
CA CYS A 263 -7.41 -8.68 -9.79
C CYS A 263 -6.58 -7.85 -10.79
N LYS A 264 -6.46 -8.36 -12.00
CA LYS A 264 -5.58 -7.77 -13.03
C LYS A 264 -6.27 -6.70 -13.90
N GLY A 265 -7.52 -6.35 -13.59
CA GLY A 265 -8.30 -5.36 -14.34
C GLY A 265 -9.00 -5.91 -15.58
N PRO A 266 -9.39 -5.10 -16.57
CA PRO A 266 -9.35 -3.63 -16.56
C PRO A 266 -10.42 -2.98 -15.67
N PRO A 267 -10.15 -1.76 -15.11
CA PRO A 267 -8.84 -1.16 -14.97
C PRO A 267 -8.03 -1.80 -13.83
N VAL A 268 -6.70 -1.78 -13.93
CA VAL A 268 -5.82 -2.20 -12.82
C VAL A 268 -6.13 -1.35 -11.58
N GLY A 269 -6.13 -1.98 -10.42
CA GLY A 269 -6.50 -1.35 -9.15
C GLY A 269 -8.00 -1.32 -8.85
N GLU A 270 -8.88 -1.29 -9.86
CA GLU A 270 -10.34 -1.20 -9.70
C GLU A 270 -11.10 -2.30 -10.48
N ASP A 271 -10.60 -3.53 -10.42
CA ASP A 271 -11.21 -4.66 -11.12
C ASP A 271 -12.63 -4.95 -10.61
N MET A 272 -13.60 -4.83 -11.51
CA MET A 272 -15.02 -5.06 -11.21
C MET A 272 -15.39 -6.56 -11.07
N ASN A 273 -14.46 -7.47 -11.36
CA ASN A 273 -14.65 -8.90 -11.11
C ASN A 273 -14.20 -9.31 -9.68
N CYS A 274 -13.58 -8.39 -8.95
CA CYS A 274 -13.07 -8.59 -7.60
C CYS A 274 -13.96 -7.95 -6.53
N SER A 275 -13.37 -7.45 -5.45
CA SER A 275 -14.14 -6.97 -4.29
C SER A 275 -15.09 -5.80 -4.65
N ASN A 276 -14.75 -5.00 -5.67
CA ASN A 276 -15.60 -3.90 -6.15
C ASN A 276 -16.97 -4.33 -6.70
N LYS A 277 -17.18 -5.62 -6.97
CA LYS A 277 -18.50 -6.15 -7.37
C LYS A 277 -19.50 -6.23 -6.23
N LEU A 278 -19.03 -6.23 -4.98
CA LEU A 278 -19.89 -6.43 -3.83
C LEU A 278 -20.81 -5.23 -3.61
N PRO A 279 -22.13 -5.45 -3.48
CA PRO A 279 -23.05 -4.39 -3.13
C PRO A 279 -22.89 -4.01 -1.65
N PHE A 280 -23.11 -2.74 -1.33
CA PHE A 280 -23.21 -2.31 0.06
C PHE A 280 -24.55 -2.72 0.64
N GLU A 281 -24.55 -3.46 1.74
CA GLU A 281 -25.75 -3.95 2.44
C GLU A 281 -25.69 -3.59 3.94
N TRP A 282 -26.61 -2.80 4.45
CA TRP A 282 -26.66 -2.41 5.87
C TRP A 282 -26.72 -3.60 6.83
N SER A 283 -27.34 -4.70 6.41
CA SER A 283 -27.39 -5.96 7.18
C SER A 283 -26.02 -6.55 7.49
N LYS A 284 -25.02 -6.28 6.63
CA LYS A 284 -23.65 -6.80 6.73
C LYS A 284 -22.68 -5.90 7.52
N LYS A 285 -23.17 -4.83 8.15
CA LYS A 285 -22.29 -3.84 8.84
C LYS A 285 -21.30 -4.46 9.85
N PHE A 286 -21.69 -5.51 10.56
CA PHE A 286 -20.81 -6.20 11.51
C PHE A 286 -19.76 -7.06 10.79
N GLN A 287 -20.15 -7.68 9.67
CA GLN A 287 -19.24 -8.44 8.82
C GLN A 287 -18.18 -7.52 8.21
N TYR A 288 -18.55 -6.36 7.69
CA TYR A 288 -17.61 -5.37 7.16
C TYR A 288 -16.52 -5.00 8.14
N ILE A 289 -16.90 -4.76 9.41
CA ILE A 289 -15.94 -4.44 10.48
C ILE A 289 -15.10 -5.67 10.83
N ARG A 290 -15.71 -6.86 10.92
CA ARG A 290 -14.98 -8.08 11.23
C ARG A 290 -13.95 -8.38 10.15
N ASP A 291 -14.34 -8.36 8.88
CA ASP A 291 -13.47 -8.66 7.75
C ASP A 291 -12.35 -7.61 7.63
N HIS A 292 -12.62 -6.36 8.06
CA HIS A 292 -11.57 -5.32 8.15
C HIS A 292 -10.54 -5.56 9.24
N ILE A 293 -10.94 -6.05 10.41
CA ILE A 293 -10.00 -6.19 11.54
C ILE A 293 -9.26 -7.52 11.58
N TYR A 294 -9.65 -8.51 10.77
CA TYR A 294 -9.00 -9.81 10.75
C TYR A 294 -8.41 -10.11 9.36
N TYR A 295 -7.11 -10.27 9.32
CA TYR A 295 -6.35 -10.69 8.14
C TYR A 295 -5.47 -11.87 8.49
N PHE A 296 -5.63 -13.01 7.80
CA PHE A 296 -4.87 -14.26 8.04
C PHE A 296 -4.88 -14.72 9.50
N GLY A 297 -6.01 -14.60 10.18
CA GLY A 297 -6.13 -14.96 11.60
C GLY A 297 -5.55 -13.94 12.59
N TYR A 298 -4.86 -12.91 12.11
CA TYR A 298 -4.32 -11.85 12.97
C TYR A 298 -5.31 -10.70 13.12
N LYS A 299 -5.52 -10.31 14.37
CA LYS A 299 -6.36 -9.17 14.70
C LYS A 299 -5.54 -7.89 14.69
N ALA A 300 -5.80 -7.02 13.73
CA ALA A 300 -5.17 -5.71 13.62
C ALA A 300 -5.90 -4.67 14.48
N ARG A 301 -5.85 -4.85 15.82
CA ARG A 301 -6.42 -3.89 16.79
C ARG A 301 -6.19 -4.31 18.23
#